data_e405328d6f9aeff8b9aadf84b05c1b10
#
_entry.id   e405328d6f9aeff8b9aadf84b05c1b10
#
_cell.length_a   1.000
_cell.length_b   1.000
_cell.length_c   1.000
_cell.angle_alpha   90.00
_cell.angle_beta   90.00
_cell.angle_gamma   90.00
#
_symmetry.space_group_name_H-M   'P 1'
#
loop_
_entity.id
_entity.type
_entity.pdbx_description
1 polymer ?
#
loop_
_entity_poly.entity_id
_entity_poly.type
_entity_poly.pdbx_seq_one_letter_code
_entity_poly.pdbx_strand_id
1 'polypeptide(L)'
;MRLRNITLLGIVFFSFLFFNIIKEKIEFEFQLNKDNNIGHTVIPKEVVGDRIISMKEAWGNEKFEQNDFFSGASFRVYQFRIFLEILTEEQVFFEGLGLNASYKKIEEKGIKYNVFQGNNITEGYQKKNFHNQYIQVFAELGVIGFILLVFILFINLKNAIKNKDFLHIAFAILMLSLFLTESFLWRQRGVVFFTVFYCLFNTTHLNNKE
;
A
#
# COMPACT_ATOMS: atom_id res chain seq x y z
N MET A 1 -38.66 0.43 14.75
CA MET A 1 -37.50 -0.14 14.02
C MET A 1 -36.23 0.39 14.67
N ARG A 2 -35.27 -0.47 15.12
CA ARG A 2 -34.09 0.02 15.84
C ARG A 2 -33.14 0.74 14.84
N LEU A 3 -32.54 1.86 15.25
CA LEU A 3 -31.61 2.68 14.43
C LEU A 3 -30.59 1.81 13.68
N ARG A 4 -30.05 0.78 14.34
CA ARG A 4 -29.14 -0.22 13.78
C ARG A 4 -29.69 -0.91 12.52
N ASN A 5 -31.01 -1.19 12.46
CA ASN A 5 -31.60 -1.88 11.31
C ASN A 5 -31.75 -0.92 10.11
N ILE A 6 -31.96 0.37 10.37
CA ILE A 6 -32.04 1.41 9.33
C ILE A 6 -30.64 1.63 8.72
N THR A 7 -29.60 1.69 9.56
CA THR A 7 -28.20 1.79 9.07
C THR A 7 -27.79 0.59 8.25
N LEU A 8 -28.12 -0.63 8.67
CA LEU A 8 -27.82 -1.84 7.91
C LEU A 8 -28.54 -1.86 6.56
N LEU A 9 -29.83 -1.49 6.52
CA LEU A 9 -30.59 -1.37 5.27
C LEU A 9 -29.99 -0.31 4.35
N GLY A 10 -29.55 0.82 4.90
CA GLY A 10 -28.85 1.86 4.15
C GLY A 10 -27.56 1.35 3.52
N ILE A 11 -26.72 0.65 4.30
CA ILE A 11 -25.46 0.08 3.79
C ILE A 11 -25.71 -0.92 2.66
N VAL A 12 -26.68 -1.83 2.83
CA VAL A 12 -27.04 -2.83 1.81
C VAL A 12 -27.56 -2.14 0.54
N PHE A 13 -28.42 -1.12 0.68
CA PHE A 13 -28.94 -0.37 -0.46
C PHE A 13 -27.84 0.38 -1.22
N PHE A 14 -26.94 1.07 -0.50
CA PHE A 14 -25.79 1.73 -1.12
C PHE A 14 -24.84 0.73 -1.79
N SER A 15 -24.57 -0.41 -1.14
CA SER A 15 -23.74 -1.46 -1.75
C SER A 15 -24.34 -1.99 -3.04
N PHE A 16 -25.66 -2.13 -3.11
CA PHE A 16 -26.35 -2.55 -4.33
C PHE A 16 -26.29 -1.49 -5.44
N LEU A 17 -26.49 -0.21 -5.11
CA LEU A 17 -26.42 0.89 -6.08
C LEU A 17 -25.01 1.02 -6.69
N PHE A 18 -23.97 0.81 -5.90
CA PHE A 18 -22.60 0.94 -6.35
C PHE A 18 -21.95 -0.38 -6.78
N PHE A 19 -22.71 -1.48 -6.77
CA PHE A 19 -22.18 -2.81 -7.06
C PHE A 19 -21.47 -2.89 -8.41
N ASN A 20 -22.06 -2.35 -9.48
CA ASN A 20 -21.45 -2.39 -10.80
C ASN A 20 -20.15 -1.58 -10.86
N ILE A 21 -20.13 -0.39 -10.25
CA ILE A 21 -18.93 0.46 -10.21
C ILE A 21 -17.80 -0.23 -9.42
N ILE A 22 -18.15 -0.84 -8.29
CA ILE A 22 -17.17 -1.58 -7.46
C ILE A 22 -16.68 -2.82 -8.21
N LYS A 23 -17.57 -3.55 -8.88
CA LYS A 23 -17.23 -4.72 -9.69
C LYS A 23 -16.27 -4.36 -10.81
N GLU A 24 -16.56 -3.34 -11.62
CA GLU A 24 -15.69 -2.87 -12.70
C GLU A 24 -14.30 -2.45 -12.16
N LYS A 25 -14.26 -1.75 -11.04
CA LYS A 25 -12.99 -1.38 -10.38
C LYS A 25 -12.19 -2.59 -9.94
N ILE A 26 -12.83 -3.60 -9.33
CA ILE A 26 -12.19 -4.84 -8.91
C ILE A 26 -11.69 -5.62 -10.14
N GLU A 27 -12.52 -5.77 -11.17
CA GLU A 27 -12.13 -6.46 -12.40
C GLU A 27 -10.93 -5.77 -13.07
N PHE A 28 -10.90 -4.44 -13.11
CA PHE A 28 -9.77 -3.68 -13.62
C PHE A 28 -8.50 -3.87 -12.80
N GLU A 29 -8.59 -3.71 -11.47
CA GLU A 29 -7.42 -3.82 -10.58
C GLU A 29 -6.79 -5.21 -10.58
N PHE A 30 -7.61 -6.26 -10.60
CA PHE A 30 -7.14 -7.64 -10.59
C PHE A 30 -7.07 -8.27 -11.98
N GLN A 31 -7.52 -7.58 -13.03
CA GLN A 31 -7.55 -8.06 -14.40
C GLN A 31 -8.24 -9.42 -14.53
N LEU A 32 -9.40 -9.54 -13.91
CA LEU A 32 -10.17 -10.77 -13.88
C LEU A 32 -10.71 -11.16 -15.28
N ASN A 33 -10.91 -10.18 -16.15
CA ASN A 33 -11.35 -10.40 -17.53
C ASN A 33 -10.20 -10.10 -18.52
N LYS A 34 -9.85 -11.10 -19.32
CA LYS A 34 -8.75 -11.08 -20.30
C LYS A 34 -9.02 -10.28 -21.58
N ASP A 35 -10.23 -9.78 -21.77
CA ASP A 35 -10.57 -9.07 -23.02
C ASP A 35 -9.99 -7.65 -22.97
N ASN A 36 -8.93 -7.48 -23.73
CA ASN A 36 -8.15 -6.23 -23.90
C ASN A 36 -8.95 -5.08 -24.55
N ASN A 37 -10.26 -5.08 -24.46
CA ASN A 37 -11.08 -3.98 -24.92
C ASN A 37 -11.15 -2.88 -23.85
N ILE A 38 -10.19 -1.96 -23.92
CA ILE A 38 -10.06 -0.73 -23.14
C ILE A 38 -11.26 0.25 -23.36
N GLY A 39 -12.45 -0.28 -23.63
CA GLY A 39 -13.57 0.53 -24.12
C GLY A 39 -14.28 1.41 -23.09
N HIS A 40 -14.18 1.16 -21.77
CA HIS A 40 -15.05 1.85 -20.79
C HIS A 40 -14.47 2.15 -19.41
N THR A 41 -13.20 1.89 -19.17
CA THR A 41 -12.59 2.33 -17.90
C THR A 41 -12.15 3.78 -18.02
N VAL A 42 -12.49 4.60 -17.02
CA VAL A 42 -11.99 5.97 -16.88
C VAL A 42 -10.51 5.89 -16.47
N ILE A 43 -9.68 5.48 -17.40
CA ILE A 43 -8.24 5.73 -17.32
C ILE A 43 -8.11 7.24 -17.55
N PRO A 44 -7.43 7.98 -16.67
CA PRO A 44 -7.12 9.37 -16.98
C PRO A 44 -6.49 9.41 -18.36
N LYS A 45 -7.09 10.18 -19.29
CA LYS A 45 -6.66 10.28 -20.70
C LYS A 45 -5.17 10.64 -20.90
N GLU A 46 -4.51 11.01 -19.82
CA GLU A 46 -3.11 11.43 -19.78
C GLU A 46 -2.10 10.29 -19.50
N VAL A 47 -2.60 9.08 -19.16
CA VAL A 47 -1.78 7.89 -18.92
C VAL A 47 -2.29 6.75 -19.79
N VAL A 48 -2.24 6.94 -21.09
CA VAL A 48 -2.58 5.88 -22.05
C VAL A 48 -1.32 5.03 -22.26
N GLY A 49 -1.19 3.98 -21.45
CA GLY A 49 -0.31 2.87 -21.81
C GLY A 49 -0.99 2.01 -22.87
N ASP A 50 -0.25 1.55 -23.84
CA ASP A 50 -0.78 0.71 -24.92
C ASP A 50 -1.20 -0.68 -24.40
N ARG A 51 -0.66 -1.09 -23.24
CA ARG A 51 -0.88 -2.41 -22.66
C ARG A 51 -0.98 -2.35 -21.13
N ILE A 52 -1.96 -3.02 -20.56
CA ILE A 52 -2.12 -3.18 -19.13
C ILE A 52 -1.36 -4.45 -18.68
N ILE A 53 -0.46 -4.28 -17.71
CA ILE A 53 0.34 -5.38 -17.16
C ILE A 53 -0.48 -6.16 -16.12
N SER A 54 -0.61 -7.47 -16.33
CA SER A 54 -1.21 -8.38 -15.35
C SER A 54 -0.28 -8.63 -14.16
N MET A 55 -0.82 -9.12 -13.05
CA MET A 55 -0.01 -9.52 -11.88
C MET A 55 1.03 -10.60 -12.21
N LYS A 56 0.67 -11.54 -13.11
CA LYS A 56 1.59 -12.60 -13.56
C LYS A 56 2.76 -12.03 -14.37
N GLU A 57 2.49 -11.08 -15.27
CA GLU A 57 3.52 -10.39 -16.05
C GLU A 57 4.39 -9.51 -15.16
N ALA A 58 3.78 -8.78 -14.21
CA ALA A 58 4.50 -7.96 -13.24
C ALA A 58 5.51 -8.79 -12.42
N TRP A 59 5.15 -10.03 -12.12
CA TRP A 59 6.04 -10.97 -11.43
C TRP A 59 7.11 -11.60 -12.32
N GLY A 60 6.77 -11.96 -13.57
CA GLY A 60 7.59 -12.85 -14.39
C GLY A 60 8.37 -12.20 -15.54
N ASN A 61 7.97 -11.01 -16.00
CA ASN A 61 8.62 -10.40 -17.16
C ASN A 61 10.02 -9.92 -16.82
N GLU A 62 10.97 -10.18 -17.73
CA GLU A 62 12.35 -9.69 -17.62
C GLU A 62 12.50 -8.22 -18.03
N LYS A 63 11.60 -7.73 -18.89
CA LYS A 63 11.56 -6.33 -19.34
C LYS A 63 10.13 -5.91 -19.64
N PHE A 64 9.90 -4.62 -19.50
CA PHE A 64 8.65 -3.93 -19.84
C PHE A 64 8.89 -2.93 -20.96
N GLU A 65 7.82 -2.41 -21.54
CA GLU A 65 7.85 -1.32 -22.50
C GLU A 65 7.52 0.01 -21.82
N GLN A 66 8.02 1.12 -22.37
CA GLN A 66 7.81 2.44 -21.79
C GLN A 66 6.32 2.84 -21.74
N ASN A 67 5.50 2.22 -22.60
CA ASN A 67 4.06 2.45 -22.65
C ASN A 67 3.25 1.42 -21.82
N ASP A 68 3.91 0.52 -21.10
CA ASP A 68 3.23 -0.46 -20.24
C ASP A 68 2.63 0.24 -19.02
N PHE A 69 1.36 -0.03 -18.76
CA PHE A 69 0.62 0.49 -17.61
C PHE A 69 0.46 -0.57 -16.54
N PHE A 70 0.87 -0.26 -15.32
CA PHE A 70 0.62 -1.09 -14.16
C PHE A 70 -0.66 -0.63 -13.44
N SER A 71 -1.63 -1.54 -13.25
CA SER A 71 -2.72 -1.32 -12.30
C SER A 71 -2.18 -1.23 -10.87
N GLY A 72 -2.96 -0.71 -9.94
CA GLY A 72 -2.51 -0.62 -8.55
C GLY A 72 -2.11 -1.96 -7.93
N ALA A 73 -2.81 -3.05 -8.30
CA ALA A 73 -2.49 -4.40 -7.84
C ALA A 73 -1.22 -4.95 -8.51
N SER A 74 -1.12 -4.86 -9.84
CA SER A 74 0.06 -5.35 -10.57
C SER A 74 1.33 -4.58 -10.19
N PHE A 75 1.22 -3.28 -9.93
CA PHE A 75 2.34 -2.48 -9.45
C PHE A 75 2.84 -2.94 -8.07
N ARG A 76 1.95 -3.27 -7.15
CA ARG A 76 2.35 -3.80 -5.83
C ARG A 76 3.04 -5.17 -5.94
N VAL A 77 2.59 -6.02 -6.87
CA VAL A 77 3.26 -7.29 -7.16
C VAL A 77 4.66 -7.06 -7.71
N TYR A 78 4.83 -6.12 -8.65
CA TYR A 78 6.12 -5.71 -9.17
C TYR A 78 7.03 -5.17 -8.06
N GLN A 79 6.55 -4.28 -7.20
CA GLN A 79 7.32 -3.74 -6.09
C GLN A 79 7.72 -4.82 -5.06
N PHE A 80 6.85 -5.78 -4.80
CA PHE A 80 7.18 -6.91 -3.92
C PHE A 80 8.26 -7.80 -4.52
N ARG A 81 8.21 -8.08 -5.82
CA ARG A 81 9.28 -8.78 -6.55
C ARG A 81 10.62 -8.05 -6.41
N ILE A 82 10.65 -6.75 -6.70
CA ILE A 82 11.86 -5.93 -6.57
C ILE A 82 12.40 -5.98 -5.14
N PHE A 83 11.54 -5.89 -4.14
CA PHE A 83 11.96 -6.02 -2.74
C PHE A 83 12.68 -7.35 -2.47
N LEU A 84 12.12 -8.47 -2.93
CA LEU A 84 12.76 -9.79 -2.74
C LEU A 84 14.09 -9.90 -3.47
N GLU A 85 14.19 -9.34 -4.66
CA GLU A 85 15.45 -9.31 -5.41
C GLU A 85 16.51 -8.46 -4.69
N ILE A 86 16.16 -7.26 -4.23
CA ILE A 86 17.05 -6.41 -3.45
C ILE A 86 17.52 -7.12 -2.18
N LEU A 87 16.59 -7.77 -1.47
CA LEU A 87 16.88 -8.48 -0.23
C LEU A 87 17.93 -9.59 -0.45
N THR A 88 17.84 -10.31 -1.58
CA THR A 88 18.73 -11.42 -1.91
C THR A 88 20.05 -10.96 -2.50
N GLU A 89 20.03 -9.97 -3.39
CA GLU A 89 21.24 -9.47 -4.08
C GLU A 89 22.15 -8.68 -3.12
N GLU A 90 21.58 -7.84 -2.27
CA GLU A 90 22.34 -6.99 -1.34
C GLU A 90 22.63 -7.68 0.00
N GLN A 91 22.03 -8.85 0.28
CA GLN A 91 22.18 -9.62 1.52
C GLN A 91 21.82 -8.82 2.79
N VAL A 92 20.87 -7.90 2.68
CA VAL A 92 20.52 -6.92 3.72
C VAL A 92 19.36 -7.37 4.63
N PHE A 93 19.18 -8.66 4.80
CA PHE A 93 18.07 -9.22 5.58
C PHE A 93 18.02 -8.70 7.02
N PHE A 94 19.16 -8.61 7.70
CA PHE A 94 19.21 -8.21 9.11
C PHE A 94 19.28 -6.70 9.30
N GLU A 95 20.10 -6.00 8.53
CA GLU A 95 20.44 -4.59 8.73
C GLU A 95 19.63 -3.63 7.86
N GLY A 96 19.06 -4.15 6.74
CA GLY A 96 18.45 -3.31 5.72
C GLY A 96 19.48 -2.51 4.92
N LEU A 97 18.96 -1.68 4.01
CA LEU A 97 19.78 -0.82 3.14
C LEU A 97 20.23 0.49 3.84
N GLY A 98 19.60 0.83 4.97
CA GLY A 98 19.67 2.15 5.58
C GLY A 98 18.47 3.03 5.20
N LEU A 99 18.21 4.03 6.03
CA LEU A 99 17.10 4.97 5.82
C LEU A 99 17.23 5.68 4.48
N ASN A 100 16.14 5.70 3.72
CA ASN A 100 16.03 6.30 2.38
C ASN A 100 16.91 5.66 1.29
N ALA A 101 17.67 4.63 1.60
CA ALA A 101 18.58 4.01 0.61
C ALA A 101 17.83 3.08 -0.36
N SER A 102 16.63 2.61 -0.02
CA SER A 102 15.78 1.79 -0.89
C SER A 102 15.42 2.50 -2.19
N TYR A 103 15.30 3.83 -2.18
CA TYR A 103 14.97 4.64 -3.35
C TYR A 103 15.93 4.41 -4.53
N LYS A 104 17.24 4.48 -4.27
CA LYS A 104 18.27 4.26 -5.30
C LYS A 104 18.18 2.85 -5.89
N LYS A 105 17.93 1.84 -5.04
CA LYS A 105 17.80 0.46 -5.50
C LYS A 105 16.55 0.21 -6.33
N ILE A 106 15.44 0.84 -5.96
CA ILE A 106 14.20 0.81 -6.77
C ILE A 106 14.43 1.47 -8.13
N GLU A 107 15.12 2.60 -8.16
CA GLU A 107 15.46 3.29 -9.42
C GLU A 107 16.36 2.43 -10.31
N GLU A 108 17.42 1.84 -9.78
CA GLU A 108 18.31 0.92 -10.51
C GLU A 108 17.52 -0.26 -11.11
N LYS A 109 16.62 -0.86 -10.32
CA LYS A 109 15.74 -1.95 -10.78
C LYS A 109 14.75 -1.48 -11.84
N GLY A 110 14.14 -0.32 -11.66
CA GLY A 110 13.20 0.23 -12.64
C GLY A 110 13.86 0.50 -14.00
N ILE A 111 15.09 0.96 -14.01
CA ILE A 111 15.90 1.12 -15.23
C ILE A 111 16.23 -0.25 -15.84
N LYS A 112 16.68 -1.22 -15.02
CA LYS A 112 17.00 -2.59 -15.46
C LYS A 112 15.81 -3.26 -16.14
N TYR A 113 14.62 -3.11 -15.58
CA TYR A 113 13.36 -3.68 -16.10
C TYR A 113 12.70 -2.83 -17.17
N ASN A 114 13.27 -1.65 -17.50
CA ASN A 114 12.76 -0.73 -18.50
C ASN A 114 11.29 -0.31 -18.26
N VAL A 115 10.89 -0.14 -17.00
CA VAL A 115 9.57 0.40 -16.70
C VAL A 115 9.47 1.87 -17.15
N PHE A 116 8.26 2.40 -17.29
CA PHE A 116 8.04 3.80 -17.64
C PHE A 116 8.88 4.75 -16.78
N GLN A 117 9.77 5.51 -17.42
CA GLN A 117 10.76 6.36 -16.76
C GLN A 117 10.20 7.76 -16.41
N GLY A 118 8.97 8.03 -16.81
CA GLY A 118 8.34 9.33 -16.62
C GLY A 118 8.48 10.24 -17.83
N ASN A 119 7.70 11.31 -17.80
CA ASN A 119 7.73 12.39 -18.76
C ASN A 119 7.61 13.73 -18.03
N ASN A 120 7.44 14.83 -18.77
CA ASN A 120 7.33 16.18 -18.20
C ASN A 120 6.07 16.38 -17.31
N ILE A 121 5.10 15.47 -17.37
CA ILE A 121 3.81 15.56 -16.66
C ILE A 121 3.70 14.51 -15.57
N THR A 122 4.20 13.28 -15.82
CA THR A 122 3.99 12.13 -14.93
C THR A 122 5.32 11.54 -14.49
N GLU A 123 5.46 11.33 -13.18
CA GLU A 123 6.62 10.67 -12.59
C GLU A 123 6.65 9.18 -12.95
N GLY A 124 7.82 8.67 -13.30
CA GLY A 124 8.02 7.26 -13.68
C GLY A 124 7.89 6.28 -12.51
N TYR A 125 7.65 5.02 -12.85
CA TYR A 125 7.49 3.95 -11.86
C TYR A 125 8.76 3.70 -11.04
N GLN A 126 9.95 3.90 -11.62
CA GLN A 126 11.24 3.76 -10.94
C GLN A 126 11.46 4.77 -9.80
N LYS A 127 10.67 5.85 -9.76
CA LYS A 127 10.74 6.87 -8.71
C LYS A 127 9.72 6.67 -7.59
N LYS A 128 8.91 5.62 -7.65
CA LYS A 128 7.90 5.33 -6.65
C LYS A 128 8.45 4.39 -5.57
N ASN A 129 8.02 4.60 -4.32
CA ASN A 129 8.35 3.71 -3.21
C ASN A 129 7.58 2.37 -3.29
N PHE A 130 7.75 1.49 -2.31
CA PHE A 130 7.12 0.17 -2.33
C PHE A 130 5.59 0.17 -2.16
N HIS A 131 4.95 1.30 -1.87
CA HIS A 131 3.51 1.39 -1.57
C HIS A 131 3.04 0.36 -0.52
N ASN A 132 3.91 0.04 0.41
CA ASN A 132 3.66 -0.86 1.53
C ASN A 132 4.65 -0.55 2.65
N GLN A 133 4.15 -0.12 3.81
CA GLN A 133 5.00 0.31 4.92
C GLN A 133 5.81 -0.84 5.53
N TYR A 134 5.25 -2.05 5.54
CA TYR A 134 5.95 -3.23 6.08
C TYR A 134 7.16 -3.57 5.22
N ILE A 135 6.98 -3.58 3.91
CA ILE A 135 8.07 -3.81 2.94
C ILE A 135 9.09 -2.67 3.03
N GLN A 136 8.62 -1.42 3.10
CA GLN A 136 9.49 -0.24 3.18
C GLN A 136 10.42 -0.30 4.39
N VAL A 137 9.86 -0.60 5.58
CA VAL A 137 10.65 -0.71 6.81
C VAL A 137 11.59 -1.90 6.75
N PHE A 138 11.15 -3.03 6.20
CA PHE A 138 12.02 -4.20 6.07
C PHE A 138 13.19 -3.92 5.13
N ALA A 139 12.95 -3.29 3.98
CA ALA A 139 14.00 -2.95 3.03
C ALA A 139 15.04 -1.98 3.61
N GLU A 140 14.61 -1.03 4.44
CA GLU A 140 15.50 0.00 4.98
C GLU A 140 16.15 -0.35 6.31
N LEU A 141 15.43 -1.02 7.20
CA LEU A 141 15.88 -1.31 8.57
C LEU A 141 16.04 -2.80 8.86
N GLY A 142 15.90 -3.64 7.83
CA GLY A 142 15.98 -5.09 7.96
C GLY A 142 14.87 -5.71 8.82
N VAL A 143 15.05 -6.98 9.15
CA VAL A 143 14.10 -7.74 9.97
C VAL A 143 13.90 -7.13 11.36
N ILE A 144 14.91 -6.49 11.92
CA ILE A 144 14.83 -5.88 13.26
C ILE A 144 13.86 -4.70 13.24
N GLY A 145 13.98 -3.80 12.26
CA GLY A 145 13.05 -2.67 12.08
C GLY A 145 11.62 -3.14 11.80
N PHE A 146 11.47 -4.19 10.99
CA PHE A 146 10.17 -4.80 10.71
C PHE A 146 9.51 -5.35 11.97
N ILE A 147 10.24 -6.11 12.80
CA ILE A 147 9.72 -6.65 14.07
C ILE A 147 9.32 -5.52 15.02
N LEU A 148 10.11 -4.46 15.13
CA LEU A 148 9.78 -3.29 15.95
C LEU A 148 8.49 -2.61 15.47
N LEU A 149 8.31 -2.41 14.16
CA LEU A 149 7.08 -1.86 13.61
C LEU A 149 5.87 -2.73 13.96
N VAL A 150 5.96 -4.03 13.70
CA VAL A 150 4.87 -4.99 14.00
C VAL A 150 4.55 -4.99 15.50
N PHE A 151 5.56 -4.93 16.37
CA PHE A 151 5.39 -4.87 17.81
C PHE A 151 4.68 -3.59 18.27
N ILE A 152 5.04 -2.43 17.73
CA ILE A 152 4.35 -1.16 18.01
C ILE A 152 2.88 -1.24 17.61
N LEU A 153 2.58 -1.75 16.42
CA LEU A 153 1.21 -1.92 15.94
C LEU A 153 0.42 -2.93 16.78
N PHE A 154 1.06 -4.01 17.20
CA PHE A 154 0.46 -5.01 18.08
C PHE A 154 0.09 -4.41 19.44
N ILE A 155 1.00 -3.66 20.07
CA ILE A 155 0.72 -2.98 21.34
C ILE A 155 -0.44 -2.01 21.19
N ASN A 156 -0.44 -1.22 20.10
CA ASN A 156 -1.49 -0.27 19.82
C ASN A 156 -2.88 -0.96 19.73
N LEU A 157 -2.97 -2.03 18.95
CA LEU A 157 -4.21 -2.80 18.81
C LEU A 157 -4.64 -3.49 20.12
N LYS A 158 -3.67 -4.10 20.84
CA LYS A 158 -3.92 -4.74 22.13
C LYS A 158 -4.49 -3.75 23.15
N ASN A 159 -3.90 -2.56 23.25
CA ASN A 159 -4.37 -1.51 24.15
C ASN A 159 -5.75 -0.99 23.76
N ALA A 160 -5.99 -0.78 22.46
CA ALA A 160 -7.27 -0.36 21.93
C ALA A 160 -8.40 -1.33 22.31
N ILE A 161 -8.19 -2.62 22.10
CA ILE A 161 -9.16 -3.67 22.43
C ILE A 161 -9.37 -3.77 23.96
N LYS A 162 -8.29 -3.72 24.75
CA LYS A 162 -8.34 -3.78 26.20
C LYS A 162 -9.15 -2.63 26.79
N ASN A 163 -8.95 -1.44 26.28
CA ASN A 163 -9.60 -0.22 26.77
C ASN A 163 -11.04 -0.07 26.24
N LYS A 164 -11.45 -0.89 25.25
CA LYS A 164 -12.77 -0.83 24.60
C LYS A 164 -13.10 0.55 24.02
N ASP A 165 -12.07 1.32 23.67
CA ASP A 165 -12.23 2.64 23.09
C ASP A 165 -12.43 2.50 21.58
N PHE A 166 -13.61 2.89 21.10
CA PHE A 166 -13.97 2.76 19.69
C PHE A 166 -13.04 3.57 18.77
N LEU A 167 -12.67 4.79 19.15
CA LEU A 167 -11.81 5.63 18.32
C LEU A 167 -10.40 5.06 18.25
N HIS A 168 -9.87 4.55 19.36
CA HIS A 168 -8.57 3.88 19.40
C HIS A 168 -8.57 2.60 18.55
N ILE A 169 -9.62 1.78 18.64
CA ILE A 169 -9.77 0.58 17.80
C ILE A 169 -9.83 0.95 16.32
N ALA A 170 -10.62 1.96 15.96
CA ALA A 170 -10.73 2.44 14.58
C ALA A 170 -9.37 2.94 14.05
N PHE A 171 -8.63 3.70 14.85
CA PHE A 171 -7.28 4.16 14.51
C PHE A 171 -6.32 2.99 14.33
N ALA A 172 -6.31 2.00 15.23
CA ALA A 172 -5.42 0.85 15.13
C ALA A 172 -5.67 0.04 13.85
N ILE A 173 -6.95 -0.25 13.55
CA ILE A 173 -7.33 -0.98 12.32
C ILE A 173 -7.01 -0.16 11.08
N LEU A 174 -7.28 1.15 11.09
CA LEU A 174 -6.96 2.05 9.99
C LEU A 174 -5.45 2.04 9.68
N MET A 175 -4.59 2.13 10.71
CA MET A 175 -3.14 2.11 10.49
C MET A 175 -2.65 0.77 9.98
N LEU A 176 -3.15 -0.35 10.51
CA LEU A 176 -2.81 -1.68 9.99
C LEU A 176 -3.16 -1.83 8.51
N SER A 177 -4.36 -1.36 8.11
CA SER A 177 -4.83 -1.45 6.72
C SER A 177 -4.07 -0.49 5.80
N LEU A 178 -3.86 0.75 6.24
CA LEU A 178 -3.17 1.78 5.47
C LEU A 178 -1.71 1.38 5.18
N PHE A 179 -1.04 0.76 6.15
CA PHE A 179 0.35 0.31 6.01
C PHE A 179 0.50 -0.85 5.01
N LEU A 180 -0.58 -1.59 4.70
CA LEU A 180 -0.57 -2.59 3.63
C LEU A 180 -0.58 -1.97 2.23
N THR A 181 -1.11 -0.75 2.10
CA THR A 181 -1.36 -0.14 0.80
C THR A 181 -0.50 1.08 0.50
N GLU A 182 0.14 1.65 1.53
CA GLU A 182 0.95 2.87 1.40
C GLU A 182 2.20 2.82 2.30
N SER A 183 3.31 3.38 1.81
CA SER A 183 4.49 3.66 2.62
C SER A 183 4.26 4.95 3.42
N PHE A 184 3.31 4.90 4.36
CA PHE A 184 2.74 6.05 5.04
C PHE A 184 3.77 6.83 5.87
N LEU A 185 4.66 6.12 6.57
CA LEU A 185 5.72 6.71 7.40
C LEU A 185 6.91 7.22 6.58
N TRP A 186 6.91 7.02 5.26
CA TRP A 186 7.89 7.62 4.36
C TRP A 186 7.81 9.15 4.32
N ARG A 187 6.62 9.69 4.57
CA ARG A 187 6.37 11.13 4.55
C ARG A 187 6.32 11.67 5.97
N GLN A 188 6.96 12.83 6.21
CA GLN A 188 6.93 13.52 7.49
C GLN A 188 5.50 13.66 8.07
N ARG A 189 4.52 14.00 7.22
CA ARG A 189 3.11 14.13 7.64
C ARG A 189 2.56 12.80 8.20
N GLY A 190 2.93 11.67 7.61
CA GLY A 190 2.53 10.35 8.08
C GLY A 190 3.14 10.01 9.43
N VAL A 191 4.44 10.31 9.60
CA VAL A 191 5.14 10.10 10.88
C VAL A 191 4.49 10.94 11.98
N VAL A 192 4.27 12.23 11.75
CA VAL A 192 3.64 13.13 12.72
C VAL A 192 2.24 12.66 13.07
N PHE A 193 1.40 12.34 12.07
CA PHE A 193 0.05 11.84 12.29
C PHE A 193 0.06 10.57 13.13
N PHE A 194 0.81 9.56 12.72
CA PHE A 194 0.87 8.29 13.44
C PHE A 194 1.35 8.48 14.87
N THR A 195 2.44 9.21 15.07
CA THR A 195 3.05 9.40 16.40
C THR A 195 2.13 10.15 17.35
N VAL A 196 1.51 11.26 16.89
CA VAL A 196 0.59 12.04 17.71
C VAL A 196 -0.60 11.19 18.18
N PHE A 197 -1.28 10.51 17.26
CA PHE A 197 -2.44 9.70 17.62
C PHE A 197 -2.05 8.44 18.41
N TYR A 198 -0.92 7.81 18.10
CA TYR A 198 -0.39 6.70 18.87
C TYR A 198 -0.14 7.11 20.33
N CYS A 199 0.54 8.23 20.56
CA CYS A 199 0.78 8.73 21.90
C CYS A 199 -0.52 9.13 22.59
N LEU A 200 -1.39 9.89 21.92
CA LEU A 200 -2.66 10.33 22.48
C LEU A 200 -3.47 9.16 23.01
N PHE A 201 -3.71 8.14 22.18
CA PHE A 201 -4.54 7.00 22.57
C PHE A 201 -3.89 6.09 23.61
N ASN A 202 -2.57 5.92 23.57
CA ASN A 202 -1.91 5.03 24.52
C ASN A 202 -1.61 5.69 25.87
N THR A 203 -1.54 7.03 25.96
CA THR A 203 -1.26 7.74 27.23
C THR A 203 -2.53 8.15 27.99
N THR A 204 -3.64 8.46 27.29
CA THR A 204 -4.89 8.89 27.92
C THR A 204 -5.42 7.88 28.95
N HIS A 205 -5.14 6.59 28.77
CA HIS A 205 -5.60 5.53 29.64
C HIS A 205 -4.65 5.24 30.83
N LEU A 206 -3.47 5.82 30.87
CA LEU A 206 -2.58 5.72 32.01
C LEU A 206 -3.05 6.63 33.16
N ASN A 207 -3.61 7.80 32.82
CA ASN A 207 -4.08 8.77 33.80
C ASN A 207 -5.45 8.41 34.43
N ASN A 208 -6.22 7.49 33.86
CA ASN A 208 -7.52 7.08 34.39
C ASN A 208 -7.41 5.91 35.39
N LYS A 209 -6.19 5.52 35.79
CA LYS A 209 -5.95 4.43 36.75
C LYS A 209 -5.47 4.89 38.12
N GLU A 210 -5.34 6.21 38.31
CA GLU A 210 -5.16 6.86 39.62
C GLU A 210 -6.52 7.34 40.15
#